data_8d83308567f3750493f195129af12006
#
_entry.id   8d83308567f3750493f195129af12006
#
_cell.length_a   1.000
_cell.length_b   1.000
_cell.length_c   1.000
_cell.angle_alpha   90.00
_cell.angle_beta   90.00
_cell.angle_gamma   90.00
#
_symmetry.space_group_name_H-M   'P 1'
#
loop_
_entity.id
_entity.type
_entity.pdbx_description
1 polymer ?
#
loop_
_entity_poly.entity_id
_entity_poly.type
_entity_poly.pdbx_seq_one_letter_code
_entity_poly.pdbx_strand_id
1 'polypeptide(L)'
;MNTKAHSGAVAARGISRRALLRAAGAAGLVAPLGMLGSRVLAADAAPRAFKIAWSQTAVCQSPVSVALERGFFDKYNLKVERINFSGSTDQLLEAIATGHADGGIGMALRWLKPLEQGFDVKLAVGTHGGCMRLLTAEDSPIKSVNDLKGRRVAVSDQASPVKNFFAIRVAQLGIDPESVDWRQYPQDLFGEVLKKGEVDAIAGDDPLIYTLREDNRLREVATNIEGDYENRTCCVLGLRGDLVRKDPESAAAITRAVIDAQRWTASNPDETARIFAPYVPGKVPAERVAAILRSHSHGHASTGSALREEIVGYAKDLKTIKVLSANLDINKYAQAVVPNVLG
;
A
#
# COMPACT_ATOMS: atom_id res chain seq x y z
N MET A 1 -6.36 34.92 70.40
CA MET A 1 -5.56 36.14 70.24
C MET A 1 -5.67 36.60 68.79
N ASN A 2 -6.25 37.79 68.68
CA ASN A 2 -6.48 38.54 67.43
C ASN A 2 -5.19 38.91 66.72
N THR A 3 -5.19 38.91 65.40
CA THR A 3 -4.77 40.10 64.65
C THR A 3 -5.26 40.01 63.17
N LYS A 4 -6.01 41.08 62.83
CA LYS A 4 -6.46 41.45 61.46
C LYS A 4 -5.30 41.96 60.64
N ALA A 5 -5.28 41.68 59.34
CA ALA A 5 -4.53 42.46 58.38
C ALA A 5 -5.35 42.72 57.11
N HIS A 6 -5.28 43.96 56.67
CA HIS A 6 -6.15 44.66 55.73
C HIS A 6 -6.00 44.20 54.27
N SER A 7 -7.16 44.25 53.58
CA SER A 7 -7.32 44.20 52.15
C SER A 7 -7.00 45.57 51.54
N GLY A 8 -6.11 45.56 50.52
CA GLY A 8 -5.92 46.70 49.64
C GLY A 8 -6.31 46.35 48.21
N ALA A 9 -7.50 46.78 47.78
CA ALA A 9 -7.94 46.61 46.41
C ALA A 9 -7.34 47.74 45.52
N VAL A 10 -6.58 47.37 44.52
CA VAL A 10 -6.14 48.31 43.48
C VAL A 10 -7.12 48.20 42.31
N ALA A 11 -7.84 49.27 42.08
CA ALA A 11 -8.81 49.39 40.98
C ALA A 11 -8.06 49.60 39.62
N ALA A 12 -8.24 48.70 38.69
CA ALA A 12 -7.82 48.84 37.33
C ALA A 12 -8.81 49.77 36.60
N ARG A 13 -8.34 50.94 36.20
CA ARG A 13 -9.09 51.88 35.35
C ARG A 13 -9.12 51.39 33.94
N GLY A 14 -10.30 50.96 33.46
CA GLY A 14 -10.55 50.59 32.07
C GLY A 14 -10.47 51.84 31.15
N ILE A 15 -9.69 51.73 30.08
CA ILE A 15 -9.63 52.76 29.05
C ILE A 15 -10.85 52.59 28.13
N SER A 16 -11.69 53.63 28.10
CA SER A 16 -12.91 53.67 27.30
C SER A 16 -12.64 53.68 25.81
N ARG A 17 -13.40 52.89 25.05
CA ARG A 17 -13.35 52.83 23.56
C ARG A 17 -13.58 54.19 22.86
N ARG A 18 -14.06 55.20 23.57
CA ARG A 18 -14.25 56.55 23.04
C ARG A 18 -12.96 57.43 23.05
N ALA A 19 -11.92 57.04 23.79
CA ALA A 19 -10.65 57.76 23.82
C ALA A 19 -9.75 57.41 22.62
N LEU A 20 -9.95 56.29 21.96
CA LEU A 20 -9.17 55.86 20.79
C LEU A 20 -9.63 56.48 19.46
N LEU A 21 -10.82 57.11 19.42
CA LEU A 21 -11.39 57.69 18.19
C LEU A 21 -11.15 59.22 18.03
N ARG A 22 -10.44 59.86 18.96
CA ARG A 22 -10.17 61.34 18.90
C ARG A 22 -8.73 61.72 18.55
N ALA A 23 -7.85 60.74 18.29
CA ALA A 23 -6.46 61.00 17.93
C ALA A 23 -6.14 60.84 16.42
N ALA A 24 -7.15 60.77 15.57
CA ALA A 24 -6.97 60.65 14.12
C ALA A 24 -7.52 61.88 13.40
N GLY A 25 -6.91 63.02 13.64
CA GLY A 25 -7.28 64.22 12.93
C GLY A 25 -6.17 65.29 13.01
N ALA A 26 -5.37 65.41 11.98
CA ALA A 26 -4.49 66.49 11.54
C ALA A 26 -3.03 66.08 11.40
N ALA A 27 -2.68 65.61 10.21
CA ALA A 27 -1.45 66.08 9.47
C ALA A 27 -1.44 65.34 8.11
N GLY A 28 -1.79 66.09 7.07
CA GLY A 28 -1.62 65.67 5.68
C GLY A 28 -0.14 65.62 5.32
N LEU A 29 0.33 64.43 4.92
CA LEU A 29 1.55 64.26 4.12
C LEU A 29 1.30 63.13 3.16
N VAL A 30 1.22 63.48 1.88
CA VAL A 30 1.16 62.58 0.75
C VAL A 30 2.51 61.86 0.64
N ALA A 31 2.54 60.61 0.93
CA ALA A 31 3.66 59.74 0.57
C ALA A 31 3.14 58.62 -0.36
N PRO A 32 3.93 58.17 -1.38
CA PRO A 32 3.44 57.26 -2.40
C PRO A 32 3.14 55.88 -1.79
N LEU A 33 1.98 55.34 -2.16
CA LEU A 33 1.60 53.97 -1.86
C LEU A 33 2.59 52.99 -2.53
N GLY A 34 3.70 52.73 -1.86
CA GLY A 34 4.46 51.49 -2.12
C GLY A 34 3.61 50.32 -1.69
N MET A 35 3.27 49.42 -2.63
CA MET A 35 2.67 48.13 -2.38
C MET A 35 3.58 47.30 -1.44
N LEU A 36 3.44 47.49 -0.15
CA LEU A 36 3.83 46.48 0.83
C LEU A 36 2.81 45.33 0.71
N GLY A 37 3.05 44.46 -0.26
CA GLY A 37 2.39 43.17 -0.27
C GLY A 37 2.65 42.49 1.08
N SER A 38 1.62 42.47 1.92
CA SER A 38 1.60 41.61 3.12
C SER A 38 1.82 40.20 2.63
N ARG A 39 3.09 39.75 2.65
CA ARG A 39 3.35 38.30 2.71
C ARG A 39 2.69 37.87 4.00
N VAL A 40 1.45 37.39 3.88
CA VAL A 40 0.89 36.48 4.86
C VAL A 40 1.86 35.32 4.87
N LEU A 41 2.76 35.31 5.87
CA LEU A 41 3.50 34.08 6.22
C LEU A 41 2.37 33.09 6.52
N ALA A 42 2.12 32.19 5.58
CA ALA A 42 1.30 31.03 5.86
C ALA A 42 1.96 30.39 7.09
N ALA A 43 1.30 30.48 8.22
CA ALA A 43 1.73 29.77 9.41
C ALA A 43 1.87 28.31 8.95
N ASP A 44 3.09 27.75 9.06
CA ASP A 44 3.34 26.36 8.71
C ASP A 44 2.32 25.52 9.50
N ALA A 45 1.32 25.00 8.77
CA ALA A 45 0.30 24.17 9.39
C ALA A 45 1.01 22.96 10.02
N ALA A 46 0.64 22.64 11.26
CA ALA A 46 1.25 21.49 11.94
C ALA A 46 1.14 20.23 11.06
N PRO A 47 2.18 19.38 11.03
CA PRO A 47 2.17 18.17 10.23
C PRO A 47 0.95 17.29 10.55
N ARG A 48 0.30 16.79 9.53
CA ARG A 48 -0.86 15.90 9.67
C ARG A 48 -0.39 14.52 10.12
N ALA A 49 -0.93 14.04 11.24
CA ALA A 49 -0.62 12.71 11.73
C ALA A 49 -1.28 11.64 10.83
N PHE A 50 -0.53 10.60 10.50
CA PHE A 50 -1.01 9.49 9.67
C PHE A 50 -0.41 8.18 10.16
N LYS A 51 -1.23 7.15 10.32
CA LYS A 51 -0.79 5.80 10.69
C LYS A 51 -0.85 4.89 9.48
N ILE A 52 0.31 4.36 9.07
CA ILE A 52 0.39 3.43 7.95
C ILE A 52 0.60 2.00 8.41
N ALA A 53 -0.32 1.10 8.05
CA ALA A 53 -0.15 -0.33 8.21
C ALA A 53 0.93 -0.82 7.24
N TRP A 54 1.95 -1.50 7.77
CA TRP A 54 3.15 -1.88 7.06
C TRP A 54 3.60 -3.28 7.43
N SER A 55 4.23 -4.00 6.51
CA SER A 55 4.83 -5.30 6.78
C SER A 55 6.31 -5.31 6.40
N GLN A 56 7.16 -5.57 7.37
CA GLN A 56 8.60 -5.73 7.15
C GLN A 56 8.97 -7.01 6.39
N THR A 57 8.04 -7.96 6.24
CA THR A 57 8.30 -9.23 5.56
C THR A 57 8.08 -9.16 4.05
N ALA A 58 7.54 -8.05 3.53
CA ALA A 58 7.16 -7.89 2.14
C ALA A 58 8.00 -6.80 1.45
N VAL A 59 8.87 -7.18 0.52
CA VAL A 59 9.76 -6.24 -0.21
C VAL A 59 8.97 -5.17 -0.96
N CYS A 60 7.76 -5.48 -1.40
CA CYS A 60 6.86 -4.53 -2.05
C CYS A 60 6.45 -3.35 -1.16
N GLN A 61 6.70 -3.43 0.14
CA GLN A 61 6.44 -2.34 1.09
C GLN A 61 7.67 -1.44 1.35
N SER A 62 8.79 -1.70 0.70
CA SER A 62 10.00 -0.87 0.79
C SER A 62 9.78 0.61 0.48
N PRO A 63 8.85 1.03 -0.41
CA PRO A 63 8.57 2.45 -0.62
C PRO A 63 8.14 3.20 0.64
N VAL A 64 7.50 2.53 1.60
CA VAL A 64 7.14 3.15 2.89
C VAL A 64 8.40 3.49 3.71
N SER A 65 9.37 2.58 3.75
CA SER A 65 10.66 2.82 4.42
C SER A 65 11.45 3.92 3.72
N VAL A 66 11.46 3.91 2.39
CA VAL A 66 12.05 4.98 1.57
C VAL A 66 11.38 6.33 1.85
N ALA A 67 10.05 6.37 1.92
CA ALA A 67 9.33 7.61 2.17
C ALA A 67 9.69 8.23 3.54
N LEU A 68 9.90 7.40 4.56
CA LEU A 68 10.34 7.84 5.87
C LEU A 68 11.79 8.33 5.84
N GLU A 69 12.70 7.51 5.32
CA GLU A 69 14.14 7.77 5.36
C GLU A 69 14.54 8.96 4.47
N ARG A 70 13.84 9.16 3.34
CA ARG A 70 14.13 10.21 2.36
C ARG A 70 13.25 11.44 2.51
N GLY A 71 12.40 11.51 3.55
CA GLY A 71 11.59 12.69 3.85
C GLY A 71 10.44 12.93 2.87
N PHE A 72 9.98 11.91 2.10
CA PHE A 72 8.85 12.11 1.20
C PHE A 72 7.56 12.40 1.96
N PHE A 73 7.40 11.89 3.18
CA PHE A 73 6.24 12.24 3.99
C PHE A 73 6.32 13.70 4.47
N ASP A 74 7.50 14.15 4.92
CA ASP A 74 7.72 15.54 5.35
C ASP A 74 7.47 16.54 4.24
N LYS A 75 7.88 16.21 2.98
CA LYS A 75 7.60 17.00 1.79
C LYS A 75 6.10 17.34 1.62
N TYR A 76 5.23 16.45 2.07
CA TYR A 76 3.77 16.63 2.01
C TYR A 76 3.14 16.99 3.35
N ASN A 77 3.95 17.50 4.30
CA ASN A 77 3.52 17.91 5.64
C ASN A 77 2.78 16.79 6.39
N LEU A 78 3.32 15.57 6.34
CA LEU A 78 2.79 14.37 7.00
C LEU A 78 3.75 13.89 8.08
N LYS A 79 3.24 13.65 9.28
CA LYS A 79 3.92 12.91 10.35
C LYS A 79 3.42 11.47 10.36
N VAL A 80 4.19 10.56 9.75
CA VAL A 80 3.76 9.18 9.55
C VAL A 80 4.33 8.27 10.63
N GLU A 81 3.43 7.53 11.30
CA GLU A 81 3.75 6.42 12.21
C GLU A 81 3.54 5.10 11.45
N ARG A 82 4.57 4.23 11.42
CA ARG A 82 4.45 2.87 10.88
C ARG A 82 3.93 1.92 11.95
N ILE A 83 2.87 1.21 11.64
CA ILE A 83 2.37 0.10 12.45
C ILE A 83 2.74 -1.20 11.75
N ASN A 84 3.69 -1.95 12.32
CA ASN A 84 4.16 -3.18 11.69
C ASN A 84 3.20 -4.34 11.97
N PHE A 85 2.75 -4.97 10.89
CA PHE A 85 1.99 -6.21 10.90
C PHE A 85 2.85 -7.31 10.27
N SER A 86 3.24 -8.29 11.05
CA SER A 86 4.01 -9.45 10.56
C SER A 86 3.15 -10.56 9.95
N GLY A 87 1.86 -10.33 9.88
CA GLY A 87 0.89 -11.30 9.40
C GLY A 87 0.49 -11.12 7.94
N SER A 88 -0.66 -11.68 7.60
CA SER A 88 -1.20 -11.63 6.24
C SER A 88 -1.65 -10.22 5.83
N THR A 89 -1.79 -10.02 4.52
CA THR A 89 -2.34 -8.79 3.95
C THR A 89 -3.79 -8.50 4.41
N ASP A 90 -4.50 -9.49 4.98
CA ASP A 90 -5.82 -9.30 5.60
C ASP A 90 -5.75 -8.51 6.88
N GLN A 91 -4.77 -8.77 7.72
CA GLN A 91 -4.56 -8.02 8.96
C GLN A 91 -4.28 -6.53 8.66
N LEU A 92 -3.56 -6.26 7.56
CA LEU A 92 -3.35 -4.89 7.09
C LEU A 92 -4.68 -4.24 6.69
N LEU A 93 -5.50 -4.94 5.92
CA LEU A 93 -6.80 -4.44 5.49
C LEU A 93 -7.76 -4.23 6.66
N GLU A 94 -7.80 -5.18 7.60
CA GLU A 94 -8.63 -5.09 8.82
C GLU A 94 -8.21 -3.90 9.67
N ALA A 95 -6.90 -3.67 9.87
CA ALA A 95 -6.40 -2.54 10.61
C ALA A 95 -6.83 -1.19 10.01
N ILE A 96 -6.88 -1.10 8.68
CA ILE A 96 -7.37 0.09 7.97
C ILE A 96 -8.90 0.22 8.15
N ALA A 97 -9.65 -0.86 7.91
CA ALA A 97 -11.11 -0.84 7.97
C ALA A 97 -11.64 -0.52 9.38
N THR A 98 -10.94 -0.95 10.42
CA THR A 98 -11.31 -0.72 11.84
C THR A 98 -10.75 0.58 12.42
N GLY A 99 -9.94 1.34 11.64
CA GLY A 99 -9.39 2.62 12.07
C GLY A 99 -8.13 2.51 12.96
N HIS A 100 -7.53 1.33 13.10
CA HIS A 100 -6.22 1.17 13.76
C HIS A 100 -5.09 1.75 12.90
N ALA A 101 -5.28 1.81 11.58
CA ALA A 101 -4.42 2.50 10.63
C ALA A 101 -5.26 3.39 9.69
N ASP A 102 -4.66 4.43 9.15
CA ASP A 102 -5.31 5.34 8.19
C ASP A 102 -5.15 4.84 6.75
N GLY A 103 -4.13 4.05 6.49
CA GLY A 103 -3.88 3.42 5.20
C GLY A 103 -2.80 2.36 5.30
N GLY A 104 -2.55 1.68 4.17
CA GLY A 104 -1.51 0.65 4.06
C GLY A 104 -1.41 0.10 2.65
N ILE A 105 -0.36 -0.67 2.38
CA ILE A 105 -0.14 -1.30 1.08
C ILE A 105 -0.45 -2.80 1.18
N GLY A 106 -1.23 -3.31 0.23
CA GLY A 106 -1.57 -4.73 0.18
C GLY A 106 -1.88 -5.22 -1.23
N MET A 107 -2.02 -6.53 -1.37
CA MET A 107 -2.26 -7.17 -2.65
C MET A 107 -3.71 -7.01 -3.12
N ALA A 108 -3.92 -6.45 -4.31
CA ALA A 108 -5.24 -6.19 -4.88
C ALA A 108 -6.11 -7.46 -4.91
N LEU A 109 -5.59 -8.58 -5.42
CA LEU A 109 -6.34 -9.85 -5.52
C LEU A 109 -6.83 -10.41 -4.18
N ARG A 110 -6.21 -10.03 -3.06
CA ARG A 110 -6.68 -10.42 -1.73
C ARG A 110 -7.78 -9.49 -1.23
N TRP A 111 -7.63 -8.20 -1.46
CA TRP A 111 -8.49 -7.19 -0.86
C TRP A 111 -9.85 -7.05 -1.53
N LEU A 112 -9.96 -7.37 -2.83
CA LEU A 112 -11.19 -7.15 -3.58
C LEU A 112 -12.40 -7.91 -3.02
N LYS A 113 -12.22 -9.10 -2.44
CA LYS A 113 -13.34 -9.83 -1.81
C LYS A 113 -13.85 -9.17 -0.53
N PRO A 114 -13.01 -8.81 0.47
CA PRO A 114 -13.45 -8.02 1.61
C PRO A 114 -14.09 -6.69 1.24
N LEU A 115 -13.59 -5.99 0.20
CA LEU A 115 -14.20 -4.75 -0.27
C LEU A 115 -15.60 -4.97 -0.86
N GLU A 116 -15.83 -6.09 -1.57
CA GLU A 116 -17.18 -6.51 -1.99
C GLU A 116 -18.10 -6.75 -0.78
N GLN A 117 -17.54 -7.25 0.32
CA GLN A 117 -18.28 -7.52 1.56
C GLN A 117 -18.51 -6.27 2.43
N GLY A 118 -18.06 -5.09 1.99
CA GLY A 118 -18.37 -3.82 2.62
C GLY A 118 -17.29 -3.24 3.52
N PHE A 119 -16.06 -3.75 3.48
CA PHE A 119 -14.94 -3.07 4.14
C PHE A 119 -14.76 -1.67 3.56
N ASP A 120 -14.80 -0.65 4.41
CA ASP A 120 -14.72 0.75 3.97
C ASP A 120 -13.28 1.22 3.79
N VAL A 121 -12.61 0.61 2.81
CA VAL A 121 -11.28 1.00 2.36
C VAL A 121 -11.35 1.42 0.90
N LYS A 122 -10.61 2.45 0.52
CA LYS A 122 -10.54 3.01 -0.83
C LYS A 122 -9.14 2.81 -1.39
N LEU A 123 -9.06 2.33 -2.63
CA LEU A 123 -7.81 2.10 -3.32
C LEU A 123 -7.38 3.41 -4.02
N ALA A 124 -6.23 3.94 -3.63
CA ALA A 124 -5.78 5.27 -4.04
C ALA A 124 -4.78 5.21 -5.21
N VAL A 125 -3.82 4.29 -5.17
CA VAL A 125 -2.78 4.13 -6.18
C VAL A 125 -2.24 2.70 -6.21
N GLY A 126 -1.91 2.23 -7.41
CA GLY A 126 -1.09 1.04 -7.62
C GLY A 126 0.38 1.31 -7.28
N THR A 127 1.07 0.39 -6.62
CA THR A 127 2.44 0.65 -6.15
C THR A 127 3.51 -0.09 -6.93
N HIS A 128 3.26 -1.30 -7.38
CA HIS A 128 4.16 -2.07 -8.24
C HIS A 128 3.41 -3.23 -8.92
N GLY A 129 4.00 -3.78 -9.97
CA GLY A 129 3.58 -5.04 -10.57
C GLY A 129 4.51 -6.18 -10.20
N GLY A 130 3.95 -7.37 -10.03
CA GLY A 130 4.67 -8.62 -9.86
C GLY A 130 5.33 -8.83 -8.49
N CYS A 131 5.19 -10.00 -7.97
CA CYS A 131 5.93 -10.57 -6.85
C CYS A 131 5.54 -12.04 -6.65
N MET A 132 4.69 -12.58 -7.53
CA MET A 132 4.15 -13.93 -7.39
C MET A 132 4.85 -14.88 -8.36
N ARG A 133 5.24 -16.05 -7.88
CA ARG A 133 5.98 -17.05 -8.68
C ARG A 133 5.42 -18.44 -8.44
N LEU A 134 5.39 -19.23 -9.51
CA LEU A 134 5.15 -20.67 -9.49
C LEU A 134 6.47 -21.39 -9.76
N LEU A 135 6.92 -22.17 -8.81
CA LEU A 135 8.20 -22.86 -8.89
C LEU A 135 8.02 -24.38 -8.84
N THR A 136 8.93 -25.08 -9.49
CA THR A 136 9.03 -26.56 -9.45
C THR A 136 10.48 -26.99 -9.25
N ALA A 137 10.70 -28.26 -8.95
CA ALA A 137 12.02 -28.87 -9.10
C ALA A 137 12.48 -28.76 -10.58
N GLU A 138 13.77 -28.69 -10.82
CA GLU A 138 14.33 -28.46 -12.16
C GLU A 138 13.98 -29.59 -13.14
N ASP A 139 13.95 -30.82 -12.66
CA ASP A 139 13.61 -32.04 -13.41
C ASP A 139 12.10 -32.31 -13.50
N SER A 140 11.26 -31.50 -12.85
CA SER A 140 9.79 -31.65 -12.86
C SER A 140 9.22 -31.69 -14.28
N PRO A 141 8.21 -32.51 -14.56
CA PRO A 141 7.47 -32.51 -15.83
C PRO A 141 6.63 -31.25 -16.04
N ILE A 142 6.35 -30.49 -14.97
CA ILE A 142 5.58 -29.25 -15.06
C ILE A 142 6.45 -28.18 -15.69
N LYS A 143 6.13 -27.75 -16.92
CA LYS A 143 6.87 -26.75 -17.71
C LYS A 143 6.09 -25.43 -17.88
N SER A 144 4.78 -25.50 -17.67
CA SER A 144 3.86 -24.36 -17.85
C SER A 144 2.64 -24.50 -16.93
N VAL A 145 1.82 -23.45 -16.87
CA VAL A 145 0.55 -23.48 -16.13
C VAL A 145 -0.43 -24.53 -16.69
N ASN A 146 -0.31 -24.90 -17.98
CA ASN A 146 -1.13 -25.96 -18.59
C ASN A 146 -0.92 -27.32 -17.91
N ASP A 147 0.25 -27.56 -17.34
CA ASP A 147 0.61 -28.84 -16.75
C ASP A 147 0.11 -29.01 -15.31
N LEU A 148 -0.61 -28.02 -14.77
CA LEU A 148 -1.08 -28.02 -13.37
C LEU A 148 -2.29 -28.91 -13.13
N LYS A 149 -3.04 -29.30 -14.17
CA LYS A 149 -4.21 -30.17 -14.01
C LYS A 149 -3.83 -31.47 -13.29
N GLY A 150 -4.51 -31.76 -12.18
CA GLY A 150 -4.26 -32.94 -11.34
C GLY A 150 -2.98 -32.87 -10.50
N ARG A 151 -2.27 -31.75 -10.50
CA ARG A 151 -1.04 -31.55 -9.72
C ARG A 151 -1.33 -30.97 -8.35
N ARG A 152 -0.47 -31.28 -7.39
CA ARG A 152 -0.47 -30.78 -6.02
C ARG A 152 0.36 -29.50 -5.98
N VAL A 153 -0.25 -28.38 -5.61
CA VAL A 153 0.42 -27.07 -5.55
C VAL A 153 0.32 -26.50 -4.14
N ALA A 154 1.46 -26.26 -3.50
CA ALA A 154 1.47 -25.57 -2.20
C ALA A 154 1.13 -24.10 -2.35
N VAL A 155 0.25 -23.62 -1.48
CA VAL A 155 -0.15 -22.21 -1.32
C VAL A 155 -0.23 -21.87 0.17
N SER A 156 -0.10 -20.59 0.54
CA SER A 156 -0.12 -20.17 1.95
C SER A 156 -1.49 -20.36 2.62
N ASP A 157 -2.55 -20.13 1.86
CA ASP A 157 -3.94 -20.33 2.28
C ASP A 157 -4.88 -20.40 1.06
N GLN A 158 -6.11 -20.87 1.26
CA GLN A 158 -7.08 -21.08 0.18
C GLN A 158 -7.63 -19.78 -0.43
N ALA A 159 -7.53 -18.65 0.26
CA ALA A 159 -7.92 -17.33 -0.23
C ALA A 159 -6.70 -16.47 -0.62
N SER A 160 -5.51 -17.06 -0.66
CA SER A 160 -4.25 -16.38 -0.96
C SER A 160 -4.31 -15.68 -2.32
N PRO A 161 -3.77 -14.45 -2.45
CA PRO A 161 -3.72 -13.74 -3.72
C PRO A 161 -2.91 -14.51 -4.77
N VAL A 162 -1.92 -15.29 -4.33
CA VAL A 162 -1.09 -16.14 -5.19
C VAL A 162 -1.91 -17.32 -5.75
N LYS A 163 -2.67 -18.01 -4.88
CA LYS A 163 -3.60 -19.06 -5.34
C LYS A 163 -4.61 -18.49 -6.32
N ASN A 164 -5.22 -17.34 -5.99
CA ASN A 164 -6.19 -16.70 -6.87
C ASN A 164 -5.57 -16.37 -8.23
N PHE A 165 -4.35 -15.82 -8.25
CA PHE A 165 -3.66 -15.50 -9.50
C PHE A 165 -3.45 -16.73 -10.37
N PHE A 166 -2.87 -17.81 -9.85
CA PHE A 166 -2.62 -19.02 -10.65
C PHE A 166 -3.90 -19.77 -10.99
N ALA A 167 -4.93 -19.75 -10.15
CA ALA A 167 -6.26 -20.25 -10.49
C ALA A 167 -6.89 -19.48 -11.68
N ILE A 168 -6.73 -18.15 -11.71
CA ILE A 168 -7.15 -17.32 -12.85
C ILE A 168 -6.37 -17.74 -14.10
N ARG A 169 -5.04 -17.91 -14.02
CA ARG A 169 -4.23 -18.34 -15.16
C ARG A 169 -4.65 -19.71 -15.71
N VAL A 170 -4.95 -20.66 -14.81
CA VAL A 170 -5.50 -21.99 -15.15
C VAL A 170 -6.85 -21.85 -15.89
N ALA A 171 -7.77 -21.02 -15.35
CA ALA A 171 -9.06 -20.77 -15.94
C ALA A 171 -8.98 -20.14 -17.33
N GLN A 172 -8.06 -19.19 -17.54
CA GLN A 172 -7.83 -18.53 -18.83
C GLN A 172 -7.37 -19.51 -19.93
N LEU A 173 -6.74 -20.61 -19.53
CA LEU A 173 -6.33 -21.69 -20.43
C LEU A 173 -7.45 -22.72 -20.69
N GLY A 174 -8.66 -22.47 -20.18
CA GLY A 174 -9.80 -23.38 -20.30
C GLY A 174 -9.73 -24.62 -19.40
N ILE A 175 -8.85 -24.61 -18.40
CA ILE A 175 -8.73 -25.67 -17.43
C ILE A 175 -9.54 -25.29 -16.19
N ASP A 176 -10.27 -26.26 -15.61
CA ASP A 176 -10.99 -26.03 -14.36
C ASP A 176 -9.99 -25.83 -13.21
N PRO A 177 -9.96 -24.66 -12.53
CA PRO A 177 -9.07 -24.43 -11.39
C PRO A 177 -9.24 -25.41 -10.24
N GLU A 178 -10.43 -26.00 -10.07
CA GLU A 178 -10.70 -27.04 -9.07
C GLU A 178 -10.05 -28.40 -9.42
N SER A 179 -9.55 -28.56 -10.66
CA SER A 179 -8.77 -29.73 -11.05
C SER A 179 -7.33 -29.71 -10.54
N VAL A 180 -6.88 -28.60 -9.96
CA VAL A 180 -5.58 -28.45 -9.30
C VAL A 180 -5.75 -28.73 -7.80
N ASP A 181 -4.92 -29.60 -7.24
CA ASP A 181 -4.93 -29.92 -5.80
C ASP A 181 -4.16 -28.83 -5.02
N TRP A 182 -4.85 -27.74 -4.66
CA TRP A 182 -4.30 -26.63 -3.89
C TRP A 182 -4.15 -27.01 -2.43
N ARG A 183 -2.90 -27.22 -1.98
CA ARG A 183 -2.57 -27.63 -0.61
C ARG A 183 -2.06 -26.47 0.21
N GLN A 184 -2.64 -26.28 1.38
CA GLN A 184 -2.23 -25.23 2.29
C GLN A 184 -1.05 -25.68 3.14
N TYR A 185 0.04 -24.89 3.09
CA TYR A 185 1.21 -25.02 3.94
C TYR A 185 1.69 -23.63 4.38
N PRO A 186 2.31 -23.49 5.57
CA PRO A 186 3.12 -22.31 5.90
C PRO A 186 4.21 -22.11 4.83
N GLN A 187 4.44 -20.88 4.41
CA GLN A 187 5.37 -20.62 3.28
C GLN A 187 6.82 -21.03 3.57
N ASP A 188 7.25 -20.99 4.83
CA ASP A 188 8.57 -21.43 5.27
C ASP A 188 8.79 -22.94 5.09
N LEU A 189 7.73 -23.73 4.97
CA LEU A 189 7.79 -25.17 4.68
C LEU A 189 7.77 -25.50 3.18
N PHE A 190 7.57 -24.54 2.28
CA PHE A 190 7.42 -24.79 0.84
C PHE A 190 8.58 -25.59 0.23
N GLY A 191 9.82 -25.21 0.55
CA GLY A 191 10.99 -25.91 0.06
C GLY A 191 11.07 -27.36 0.55
N GLU A 192 10.66 -27.60 1.79
CA GLU A 192 10.69 -28.94 2.40
C GLU A 192 9.61 -29.84 1.80
N VAL A 193 8.36 -29.39 1.71
CA VAL A 193 7.25 -30.20 1.16
C VAL A 193 7.46 -30.52 -0.32
N LEU A 194 8.06 -29.57 -1.09
CA LEU A 194 8.46 -29.83 -2.49
C LEU A 194 9.56 -30.90 -2.56
N LYS A 195 10.61 -30.78 -1.75
CA LYS A 195 11.72 -31.76 -1.70
C LYS A 195 11.26 -33.14 -1.28
N LYS A 196 10.29 -33.25 -0.38
CA LYS A 196 9.70 -34.53 0.04
C LYS A 196 8.73 -35.13 -0.99
N GLY A 197 8.38 -34.41 -2.04
CA GLY A 197 7.39 -34.82 -3.02
C GLY A 197 5.96 -34.85 -2.50
N GLU A 198 5.67 -34.12 -1.41
CA GLU A 198 4.31 -33.94 -0.90
C GLU A 198 3.47 -33.05 -1.82
N VAL A 199 4.14 -32.13 -2.55
CA VAL A 199 3.59 -31.31 -3.62
C VAL A 199 4.47 -31.38 -4.86
N ASP A 200 3.89 -31.04 -6.01
CA ASP A 200 4.55 -31.07 -7.33
C ASP A 200 5.07 -29.67 -7.74
N ALA A 201 4.48 -28.64 -7.14
CA ALA A 201 4.86 -27.23 -7.33
C ALA A 201 4.58 -26.41 -6.07
N ILE A 202 5.20 -25.25 -5.97
CA ILE A 202 4.96 -24.27 -4.92
C ILE A 202 4.61 -22.93 -5.55
N ALA A 203 3.61 -22.24 -5.03
CA ALA A 203 3.19 -20.92 -5.47
C ALA A 203 3.23 -19.94 -4.30
N GLY A 204 4.08 -18.92 -4.41
CA GLY A 204 4.32 -17.98 -3.32
C GLY A 204 4.66 -16.58 -3.82
N ASP A 205 4.98 -15.71 -2.89
CA ASP A 205 5.35 -14.32 -3.13
C ASP A 205 6.72 -13.97 -2.54
N ASP A 206 7.31 -12.91 -3.09
CA ASP A 206 8.64 -12.42 -2.70
C ASP A 206 8.60 -11.74 -1.31
N PRO A 207 9.67 -11.85 -0.51
CA PRO A 207 11.02 -12.34 -0.87
C PRO A 207 11.24 -13.86 -0.72
N LEU A 208 10.34 -14.57 -0.04
CA LEU A 208 10.58 -15.97 0.31
C LEU A 208 10.66 -16.87 -0.92
N ILE A 209 9.69 -16.72 -1.85
CA ILE A 209 9.66 -17.58 -3.05
C ILE A 209 10.88 -17.34 -3.95
N TYR A 210 11.33 -16.08 -4.10
CA TYR A 210 12.56 -15.74 -4.79
C TYR A 210 13.78 -16.42 -4.15
N THR A 211 13.87 -16.33 -2.81
CA THR A 211 14.97 -16.93 -2.04
C THR A 211 14.98 -18.46 -2.21
N LEU A 212 13.81 -19.10 -2.14
CA LEU A 212 13.71 -20.56 -2.35
C LEU A 212 14.17 -20.95 -3.77
N ARG A 213 13.82 -20.16 -4.79
CA ARG A 213 14.28 -20.38 -6.16
C ARG A 213 15.80 -20.41 -6.26
N GLU A 214 16.46 -19.37 -5.73
CA GLU A 214 17.92 -19.24 -5.82
C GLU A 214 18.65 -20.29 -4.98
N ASP A 215 18.22 -20.50 -3.73
CA ASP A 215 18.92 -21.37 -2.80
C ASP A 215 18.76 -22.86 -3.13
N ASN A 216 17.65 -23.25 -3.80
CA ASN A 216 17.36 -24.63 -4.14
C ASN A 216 17.43 -24.91 -5.66
N ARG A 217 17.85 -23.94 -6.48
CA ARG A 217 17.90 -24.04 -7.94
C ARG A 217 16.58 -24.53 -8.54
N LEU A 218 15.46 -23.93 -8.05
CA LEU A 218 14.13 -24.26 -8.56
C LEU A 218 13.87 -23.53 -9.88
N ARG A 219 13.15 -24.22 -10.77
CA ARG A 219 12.70 -23.62 -12.02
C ARG A 219 11.46 -22.75 -11.79
N GLU A 220 11.50 -21.51 -12.25
CA GLU A 220 10.33 -20.66 -12.38
C GLU A 220 9.51 -21.10 -13.59
N VAL A 221 8.25 -21.46 -13.37
CA VAL A 221 7.32 -21.94 -14.40
C VAL A 221 6.45 -20.80 -14.92
N ALA A 222 6.04 -19.90 -14.02
CA ALA A 222 5.21 -18.75 -14.35
C ALA A 222 5.30 -17.68 -13.25
N THR A 223 5.03 -16.46 -13.62
CA THR A 223 5.02 -15.30 -12.72
C THR A 223 3.92 -14.32 -13.14
N ASN A 224 3.58 -13.37 -12.27
CA ASN A 224 2.67 -12.26 -12.60
C ASN A 224 3.38 -11.02 -13.18
N ILE A 225 4.62 -11.18 -13.63
CA ILE A 225 5.38 -10.12 -14.33
C ILE A 225 5.37 -10.36 -15.86
N GLU A 226 4.54 -11.27 -16.33
CA GLU A 226 4.50 -11.69 -17.73
C GLU A 226 3.11 -11.51 -18.36
N GLY A 227 3.09 -11.31 -19.67
CA GLY A 227 1.89 -11.23 -20.50
C GLY A 227 0.97 -10.08 -20.06
N ASP A 228 -0.34 -10.31 -20.04
CA ASP A 228 -1.34 -9.28 -19.70
C ASP A 228 -1.22 -8.71 -18.28
N TYR A 229 -0.44 -9.36 -17.41
CA TYR A 229 -0.24 -8.94 -16.02
C TYR A 229 1.03 -8.12 -15.80
N GLU A 230 1.95 -8.08 -16.76
CA GLU A 230 3.21 -7.33 -16.67
C GLU A 230 3.01 -5.87 -16.25
N ASN A 231 1.95 -5.25 -16.82
CA ASN A 231 1.62 -3.85 -16.58
C ASN A 231 0.42 -3.67 -15.61
N ARG A 232 0.00 -4.72 -14.91
CA ARG A 232 -1.05 -4.61 -13.90
C ARG A 232 -0.46 -4.46 -12.51
N THR A 233 -1.07 -3.60 -11.74
CA THR A 233 -0.71 -3.39 -10.34
C THR A 233 -0.94 -4.67 -9.51
N CYS A 234 0.10 -5.14 -8.82
CA CYS A 234 -0.01 -6.24 -7.87
C CYS A 234 -0.49 -5.74 -6.50
N CYS A 235 0.18 -4.72 -5.99
CA CYS A 235 -0.15 -4.10 -4.71
C CYS A 235 -0.73 -2.70 -4.91
N VAL A 236 -1.57 -2.30 -3.97
CA VAL A 236 -2.28 -1.02 -3.96
C VAL A 236 -2.14 -0.34 -2.59
N LEU A 237 -2.08 0.99 -2.58
CA LEU A 237 -2.30 1.77 -1.39
C LEU A 237 -3.81 1.83 -1.13
N GLY A 238 -4.23 1.26 -0.01
CA GLY A 238 -5.58 1.42 0.52
C GLY A 238 -5.61 2.48 1.60
N LEU A 239 -6.64 3.30 1.60
CA LEU A 239 -6.92 4.35 2.58
C LEU A 239 -8.26 4.09 3.24
N ARG A 240 -8.38 4.39 4.52
CA ARG A 240 -9.65 4.31 5.24
C ARG A 240 -10.70 5.19 4.56
N GLY A 241 -11.89 4.66 4.33
CA GLY A 241 -12.91 5.33 3.52
C GLY A 241 -13.39 6.65 4.12
N ASP A 242 -13.51 6.73 5.44
CA ASP A 242 -13.91 7.99 6.09
C ASP A 242 -12.81 9.07 6.02
N LEU A 243 -11.52 8.69 6.04
CA LEU A 243 -10.42 9.63 5.80
C LEU A 243 -10.55 10.25 4.40
N VAL A 244 -10.78 9.43 3.37
CA VAL A 244 -10.94 9.92 1.98
C VAL A 244 -12.11 10.88 1.86
N ARG A 245 -13.20 10.66 2.61
CA ARG A 245 -14.39 11.52 2.57
C ARG A 245 -14.26 12.78 3.42
N LYS A 246 -13.62 12.70 4.58
CA LYS A 246 -13.58 13.79 5.57
C LYS A 246 -12.35 14.65 5.49
N ASP A 247 -11.22 14.10 5.05
CA ASP A 247 -9.94 14.78 4.88
C ASP A 247 -9.26 14.38 3.55
N PRO A 248 -9.84 14.81 2.41
CA PRO A 248 -9.31 14.50 1.09
C PRO A 248 -7.90 15.05 0.87
N GLU A 249 -7.52 16.14 1.57
CA GLU A 249 -6.19 16.71 1.47
C GLU A 249 -5.13 15.77 2.06
N SER A 250 -5.36 15.19 3.22
CA SER A 250 -4.46 14.16 3.79
C SER A 250 -4.42 12.91 2.93
N ALA A 251 -5.56 12.48 2.39
CA ALA A 251 -5.61 11.35 1.46
C ALA A 251 -4.80 11.60 0.19
N ALA A 252 -4.87 12.81 -0.38
CA ALA A 252 -4.07 13.20 -1.54
C ALA A 252 -2.58 13.33 -1.18
N ALA A 253 -2.24 13.89 -0.02
CA ALA A 253 -0.87 14.05 0.44
C ALA A 253 -0.15 12.73 0.59
N ILE A 254 -0.75 11.75 1.31
CA ILE A 254 -0.15 10.42 1.48
C ILE A 254 -0.03 9.67 0.15
N THR A 255 -1.02 9.82 -0.74
CA THR A 255 -0.99 9.20 -2.06
C THR A 255 0.18 9.74 -2.89
N ARG A 256 0.40 11.07 -2.92
CA ARG A 256 1.54 11.69 -3.61
C ARG A 256 2.88 11.26 -3.01
N ALA A 257 2.98 11.20 -1.68
CA ALA A 257 4.21 10.78 -1.01
C ALA A 257 4.59 9.33 -1.36
N VAL A 258 3.61 8.42 -1.41
CA VAL A 258 3.82 7.04 -1.81
C VAL A 258 4.21 6.92 -3.29
N ILE A 259 3.59 7.71 -4.18
CA ILE A 259 3.97 7.77 -5.61
C ILE A 259 5.43 8.23 -5.77
N ASP A 260 5.84 9.29 -5.08
CA ASP A 260 7.21 9.79 -5.16
C ASP A 260 8.21 8.74 -4.63
N ALA A 261 7.91 8.11 -3.50
CA ALA A 261 8.73 7.05 -2.94
C ALA A 261 8.81 5.81 -3.85
N GLN A 262 7.71 5.43 -4.48
CA GLN A 262 7.67 4.32 -5.44
C GLN A 262 8.54 4.61 -6.68
N ARG A 263 8.43 5.79 -7.25
CA ARG A 263 9.26 6.22 -8.39
C ARG A 263 10.73 6.24 -8.02
N TRP A 264 11.03 6.73 -6.83
CA TRP A 264 12.41 6.74 -6.34
C TRP A 264 12.95 5.31 -6.12
N THR A 265 12.15 4.42 -5.50
CA THR A 265 12.46 3.00 -5.32
C THR A 265 12.79 2.31 -6.65
N ALA A 266 11.97 2.55 -7.67
CA ALA A 266 12.17 2.00 -9.01
C ALA A 266 13.51 2.43 -9.64
N SER A 267 13.91 3.69 -9.41
CA SER A 267 15.15 4.26 -9.95
C SER A 267 16.40 3.95 -9.10
N ASN A 268 16.22 3.53 -7.84
CA ASN A 268 17.31 3.35 -6.88
C ASN A 268 17.20 2.02 -6.11
N PRO A 269 17.15 0.86 -6.79
CA PRO A 269 16.90 -0.43 -6.14
C PRO A 269 17.98 -0.82 -5.12
N ASP A 270 19.25 -0.48 -5.35
CA ASP A 270 20.35 -0.78 -4.43
C ASP A 270 20.25 0.03 -3.13
N GLU A 271 19.92 1.30 -3.24
CA GLU A 271 19.77 2.14 -2.05
C GLU A 271 18.47 1.80 -1.29
N THR A 272 17.38 1.53 -2.02
CA THR A 272 16.15 1.00 -1.43
C THR A 272 16.42 -0.29 -0.65
N ALA A 273 17.22 -1.19 -1.21
CA ALA A 273 17.59 -2.43 -0.54
C ALA A 273 18.37 -2.18 0.75
N ARG A 274 19.33 -1.24 0.75
CA ARG A 274 20.06 -0.85 1.97
C ARG A 274 19.14 -0.26 3.05
N ILE A 275 18.16 0.53 2.64
CA ILE A 275 17.16 1.12 3.55
C ILE A 275 16.23 0.04 4.12
N PHE A 276 15.82 -0.92 3.30
CA PHE A 276 14.79 -1.91 3.66
C PHE A 276 15.35 -3.18 4.31
N ALA A 277 16.52 -3.68 3.89
CA ALA A 277 17.10 -4.94 4.38
C ALA A 277 17.19 -5.06 5.92
N PRO A 278 17.49 -3.99 6.69
CA PRO A 278 17.51 -4.07 8.15
C PRO A 278 16.18 -4.49 8.79
N TYR A 279 15.07 -4.32 8.09
CA TYR A 279 13.74 -4.68 8.58
C TYR A 279 13.36 -6.12 8.24
N VAL A 280 13.97 -6.72 7.21
CA VAL A 280 13.58 -8.06 6.72
C VAL A 280 14.00 -9.13 7.73
N PRO A 281 13.07 -9.97 8.23
CA PRO A 281 13.44 -11.09 9.10
C PRO A 281 14.41 -12.05 8.42
N GLY A 282 15.26 -12.72 9.21
CA GLY A 282 16.22 -13.69 8.69
C GLY A 282 17.48 -13.10 8.07
N LYS A 283 17.70 -11.77 8.18
CA LYS A 283 18.90 -11.08 7.69
C LYS A 283 19.15 -11.32 6.19
N VAL A 284 18.12 -11.13 5.38
CA VAL A 284 18.27 -11.19 3.92
C VAL A 284 19.28 -10.12 3.46
N PRO A 285 20.36 -10.49 2.74
CA PRO A 285 21.36 -9.53 2.28
C PRO A 285 20.74 -8.44 1.39
N ALA A 286 21.25 -7.21 1.50
CA ALA A 286 20.75 -6.08 0.71
C ALA A 286 20.84 -6.35 -0.80
N GLU A 287 21.88 -7.05 -1.25
CA GLU A 287 22.08 -7.45 -2.65
C GLU A 287 20.94 -8.35 -3.14
N ARG A 288 20.43 -9.27 -2.29
CA ARG A 288 19.28 -10.12 -2.63
C ARG A 288 17.99 -9.29 -2.69
N VAL A 289 17.78 -8.38 -1.73
CA VAL A 289 16.64 -7.45 -1.76
C VAL A 289 16.68 -6.59 -3.03
N ALA A 290 17.85 -6.10 -3.43
CA ALA A 290 18.02 -5.33 -4.66
C ALA A 290 17.71 -6.17 -5.92
N ALA A 291 18.13 -7.44 -5.95
CA ALA A 291 17.82 -8.36 -7.05
C ALA A 291 16.31 -8.62 -7.16
N ILE A 292 15.62 -8.79 -6.03
CA ILE A 292 14.16 -8.93 -5.97
C ILE A 292 13.50 -7.65 -6.50
N LEU A 293 13.89 -6.47 -6.02
CA LEU A 293 13.35 -5.20 -6.49
C LEU A 293 13.51 -5.01 -8.01
N ARG A 294 14.66 -5.39 -8.57
CA ARG A 294 14.88 -5.33 -10.04
C ARG A 294 14.02 -6.31 -10.81
N SER A 295 13.58 -7.40 -10.18
CA SER A 295 12.72 -8.40 -10.81
C SER A 295 11.25 -7.99 -10.84
N HIS A 296 10.84 -6.98 -10.07
CA HIS A 296 9.49 -6.44 -10.08
C HIS A 296 9.31 -5.41 -11.19
N SER A 297 8.09 -5.29 -11.74
CA SER A 297 7.78 -4.17 -12.62
C SER A 297 7.38 -2.94 -11.78
N HIS A 298 8.03 -1.82 -12.07
CA HIS A 298 7.86 -0.58 -11.31
C HIS A 298 7.31 0.58 -12.16
N GLY A 299 7.01 0.32 -13.43
CA GLY A 299 6.71 1.37 -14.43
C GLY A 299 5.39 2.10 -14.23
N HIS A 300 4.55 1.66 -13.31
CA HIS A 300 3.20 2.20 -13.16
C HIS A 300 2.88 2.57 -11.71
N ALA A 301 2.30 3.73 -11.56
CA ALA A 301 1.64 4.18 -10.33
C ALA A 301 0.21 4.60 -10.73
N SER A 302 -0.60 3.62 -11.12
CA SER A 302 -1.95 3.83 -11.64
C SER A 302 -2.85 4.47 -10.59
N THR A 303 -3.55 5.53 -10.96
CA THR A 303 -4.50 6.25 -10.10
C THR A 303 -5.81 6.48 -10.84
N GLY A 304 -6.86 6.86 -10.15
CA GLY A 304 -8.13 7.30 -10.75
C GLY A 304 -8.68 6.32 -11.77
N SER A 305 -8.90 6.76 -13.01
CA SER A 305 -9.47 5.92 -14.09
C SER A 305 -8.58 4.75 -14.48
N ALA A 306 -7.26 4.94 -14.55
CA ALA A 306 -6.32 3.88 -14.92
C ALA A 306 -6.33 2.74 -13.88
N LEU A 307 -6.25 3.07 -12.58
CA LEU A 307 -6.37 2.05 -11.52
C LEU A 307 -7.74 1.37 -11.56
N ARG A 308 -8.79 2.13 -11.83
CA ARG A 308 -10.16 1.58 -11.93
C ARG A 308 -10.28 0.55 -13.04
N GLU A 309 -9.67 0.77 -14.20
CA GLU A 309 -9.64 -0.18 -15.30
C GLU A 309 -8.91 -1.48 -14.93
N GLU A 310 -7.79 -1.38 -14.23
CA GLU A 310 -7.08 -2.56 -13.70
C GLU A 310 -7.94 -3.35 -12.70
N ILE A 311 -8.63 -2.65 -11.78
CA ILE A 311 -9.53 -3.29 -10.80
C ILE A 311 -10.73 -3.93 -11.50
N VAL A 312 -11.27 -3.35 -12.58
CA VAL A 312 -12.29 -3.99 -13.43
C VAL A 312 -11.75 -5.30 -14.02
N GLY A 313 -10.51 -5.31 -14.50
CA GLY A 313 -9.86 -6.52 -15.01
C GLY A 313 -9.77 -7.61 -13.93
N TYR A 314 -9.22 -7.27 -12.76
CA TYR A 314 -9.13 -8.22 -11.63
C TYR A 314 -10.50 -8.71 -11.14
N ALA A 315 -11.49 -7.83 -11.10
CA ALA A 315 -12.84 -8.23 -10.69
C ALA A 315 -13.48 -9.23 -11.67
N LYS A 316 -13.25 -9.06 -12.99
CA LYS A 316 -13.66 -10.04 -14.01
C LYS A 316 -12.97 -11.39 -13.77
N ASP A 317 -11.66 -11.37 -13.60
CA ASP A 317 -10.86 -12.57 -13.37
C ASP A 317 -11.31 -13.31 -12.09
N LEU A 318 -11.52 -12.59 -10.98
CA LEU A 318 -12.00 -13.17 -9.73
C LEU A 318 -13.44 -13.71 -9.80
N LYS A 319 -14.30 -13.14 -10.65
CA LYS A 319 -15.61 -13.73 -10.93
C LYS A 319 -15.48 -15.06 -11.68
N THR A 320 -14.56 -15.16 -12.63
CA THR A 320 -14.32 -16.40 -13.39
C THR A 320 -13.97 -17.56 -12.48
N ILE A 321 -13.19 -17.31 -11.43
CA ILE A 321 -12.82 -18.33 -10.42
C ILE A 321 -13.75 -18.34 -9.20
N LYS A 322 -14.94 -17.70 -9.29
CA LYS A 322 -16.00 -17.67 -8.27
C LYS A 322 -15.59 -17.07 -6.91
N VAL A 323 -14.55 -16.25 -6.85
CA VAL A 323 -14.16 -15.52 -5.65
C VAL A 323 -15.09 -14.33 -5.42
N LEU A 324 -15.37 -13.53 -6.47
CA LEU A 324 -16.39 -12.48 -6.42
C LEU A 324 -17.76 -13.02 -6.86
N SER A 325 -18.80 -12.40 -6.33
CA SER A 325 -20.19 -12.77 -6.61
C SER A 325 -20.50 -12.68 -8.11
N ALA A 326 -21.21 -13.68 -8.64
CA ALA A 326 -21.65 -13.70 -10.04
C ALA A 326 -22.50 -12.47 -10.40
N ASN A 327 -23.28 -11.97 -9.45
CA ASN A 327 -24.19 -10.83 -9.65
C ASN A 327 -23.54 -9.46 -9.40
N LEU A 328 -22.22 -9.41 -9.08
CA LEU A 328 -21.54 -8.14 -8.84
C LEU A 328 -21.50 -7.31 -10.12
N ASP A 329 -22.00 -6.07 -10.06
CA ASP A 329 -21.76 -5.05 -11.08
C ASP A 329 -20.32 -4.53 -10.94
N ILE A 330 -19.45 -5.03 -11.80
CA ILE A 330 -18.01 -4.78 -11.72
C ILE A 330 -17.67 -3.29 -11.89
N ASN A 331 -18.37 -2.58 -12.79
CA ASN A 331 -18.08 -1.17 -13.05
C ASN A 331 -18.48 -0.30 -11.86
N LYS A 332 -19.68 -0.52 -11.33
CA LYS A 332 -20.15 0.16 -10.11
C LYS A 332 -19.25 -0.17 -8.91
N TYR A 333 -18.84 -1.42 -8.76
CA TYR A 333 -17.92 -1.85 -7.73
C TYR A 333 -16.56 -1.14 -7.85
N ALA A 334 -15.92 -1.19 -9.01
CA ALA A 334 -14.62 -0.54 -9.23
C ALA A 334 -14.70 0.98 -8.99
N GLN A 335 -15.81 1.62 -9.41
CA GLN A 335 -16.04 3.05 -9.13
C GLN A 335 -16.17 3.35 -7.63
N ALA A 336 -16.81 2.47 -6.88
CA ALA A 336 -17.00 2.63 -5.43
C ALA A 336 -15.70 2.44 -4.63
N VAL A 337 -14.83 1.50 -5.05
CA VAL A 337 -13.60 1.18 -4.34
C VAL A 337 -12.39 2.01 -4.80
N VAL A 338 -12.42 2.60 -6.01
CA VAL A 338 -11.35 3.45 -6.56
C VAL A 338 -11.87 4.87 -6.82
N PRO A 339 -11.95 5.74 -5.79
CA PRO A 339 -12.28 7.15 -5.99
C PRO A 339 -11.10 7.89 -6.65
N ASN A 340 -11.39 9.08 -7.18
CA ASN A 340 -10.33 9.97 -7.63
C ASN A 340 -9.76 10.74 -6.42
N VAL A 341 -8.68 10.23 -5.82
CA VAL A 341 -8.07 10.82 -4.61
C VAL A 341 -7.22 12.06 -4.94
N LEU A 342 -6.72 12.15 -6.17
CA LEU A 342 -5.80 13.24 -6.56
C LEU A 342 -6.48 14.43 -7.24
N GLY A 343 -7.78 14.36 -7.50
CA GLY A 343 -8.56 15.40 -8.20
C GLY A 343 -8.56 15.24 -9.70
#